data_319b94094eeaf4cb5bd8c30580b5b0ce
#
_entry.id   319b94094eeaf4cb5bd8c30580b5b0ce
#
_cell.length_a   1.000
_cell.length_b   1.000
_cell.length_c   1.000
_cell.angle_alpha   90.00
_cell.angle_beta   90.00
_cell.angle_gamma   90.00
#
_symmetry.space_group_name_H-M   'P 1'
#
loop_
_entity.id
_entity.type
_entity.pdbx_description
1 polymer ?
#
loop_
_entity_poly.entity_id
_entity_poly.type
_entity_poly.pdbx_seq_one_letter_code
_entity_poly.pdbx_strand_id
1 'polypeptide(L)'
;MKKMLCALLMAGMACSVQATSGRQDMSNVSGEYGNVRFHGRVFVSPCVLDMASRDQTIDLGDISTSRFRQGGDRSDPVLVTLYLNGCLKGSGHTLRDFPGQTSEMPELAYSTVERGVSMTMMAEGAPENSDLGRIRGDVRGAGIRLLTERKQLIHLNQPQRMWILKPGDNAIHFLAALESFGREVTAGEFNGLVRLKLEYL
;
A
#
# COMPACT_ATOMS: atom_id res chain seq x y z
N MET A 1 26.84 -67.57 74.25
CA MET A 1 26.59 -66.83 75.54
C MET A 1 25.78 -65.56 75.14
N LYS A 2 24.63 -65.46 75.90
CA LYS A 2 23.83 -64.24 76.12
C LYS A 2 23.25 -63.55 74.88
N LYS A 3 21.99 -63.78 74.59
CA LYS A 3 20.81 -63.10 75.08
C LYS A 3 20.87 -61.56 74.83
N MET A 4 20.03 -61.03 73.91
CA MET A 4 19.02 -60.11 74.36
C MET A 4 18.05 -59.74 73.21
N LEU A 5 16.87 -60.01 73.51
CA LEU A 5 15.58 -59.68 72.95
C LEU A 5 15.42 -58.15 72.88
N CYS A 6 15.02 -57.61 71.80
CA CYS A 6 14.37 -56.30 71.74
C CYS A 6 13.27 -56.33 70.68
N ALA A 7 12.08 -56.48 71.15
CA ALA A 7 10.88 -56.29 70.39
C ALA A 7 10.67 -54.77 70.19
N LEU A 8 10.57 -54.34 68.95
CA LEU A 8 10.14 -52.97 68.65
C LEU A 8 8.83 -53.06 67.90
N LEU A 9 7.85 -52.59 68.63
CA LEU A 9 6.47 -52.34 68.10
C LEU A 9 6.55 -51.31 66.99
N MET A 10 6.16 -51.74 65.79
CA MET A 10 5.84 -50.83 64.71
C MET A 10 4.36 -50.39 64.85
N ALA A 11 4.18 -49.20 65.45
CA ALA A 11 2.91 -48.53 65.42
C ALA A 11 2.65 -48.00 64.00
N GLY A 12 1.75 -48.66 63.29
CA GLY A 12 1.28 -48.19 61.99
C GLY A 12 0.45 -46.92 62.16
N MET A 13 1.01 -45.79 61.77
CA MET A 13 0.24 -44.57 61.55
C MET A 13 -0.45 -44.68 60.19
N ALA A 14 -1.73 -45.10 60.21
CA ALA A 14 -2.59 -44.94 59.05
C ALA A 14 -2.93 -43.48 58.88
N CYS A 15 -2.22 -42.83 57.95
CA CYS A 15 -2.57 -41.48 57.49
C CYS A 15 -3.81 -41.56 56.61
N SER A 16 -4.96 -41.37 57.20
CA SER A 16 -6.21 -41.23 56.46
C SER A 16 -6.19 -39.89 55.69
N VAL A 17 -5.84 -39.97 54.43
CA VAL A 17 -6.03 -38.83 53.50
C VAL A 17 -7.54 -38.64 53.33
N GLN A 18 -8.08 -37.71 54.06
CA GLN A 18 -9.44 -37.23 53.80
C GLN A 18 -9.35 -36.39 52.52
N ALA A 19 -9.81 -36.97 51.40
CA ALA A 19 -10.12 -36.22 50.20
C ALA A 19 -11.34 -35.34 50.49
N THR A 20 -11.11 -34.13 50.92
CA THR A 20 -12.12 -33.08 50.91
C THR A 20 -12.44 -32.82 49.45
N SER A 21 -13.50 -33.45 48.93
CA SER A 21 -14.15 -33.01 47.73
C SER A 21 -14.78 -31.67 48.03
N GLY A 22 -13.93 -30.63 47.85
CA GLY A 22 -14.42 -29.26 47.82
C GLY A 22 -15.37 -29.09 46.68
N ARG A 23 -16.65 -29.20 46.97
CA ARG A 23 -17.71 -28.79 46.09
C ARG A 23 -17.54 -27.31 45.91
N GLN A 24 -16.89 -26.92 44.84
CA GLN A 24 -16.81 -25.50 44.49
C GLN A 24 -18.24 -25.03 44.27
N ASP A 25 -18.70 -24.21 45.18
CA ASP A 25 -19.98 -23.52 45.06
C ASP A 25 -19.84 -22.50 43.91
N MET A 26 -20.39 -22.88 42.75
CA MET A 26 -20.41 -22.02 41.57
C MET A 26 -21.51 -20.97 41.59
N SER A 27 -22.22 -20.84 42.73
CA SER A 27 -23.31 -19.85 42.84
C SER A 27 -22.83 -18.38 42.80
N ASN A 28 -21.53 -18.15 42.91
CA ASN A 28 -20.92 -16.80 42.87
C ASN A 28 -19.86 -16.66 41.78
N VAL A 29 -20.01 -17.34 40.67
CA VAL A 29 -19.18 -17.08 39.51
C VAL A 29 -19.64 -15.74 38.92
N SER A 30 -18.99 -14.65 39.31
CA SER A 30 -19.14 -13.36 38.65
C SER A 30 -18.38 -13.40 37.34
N GLY A 31 -19.11 -13.23 36.24
CA GLY A 31 -18.45 -13.08 34.93
C GLY A 31 -17.55 -11.85 34.90
N GLU A 32 -16.46 -11.95 34.16
CA GLU A 32 -15.59 -10.80 33.88
C GLU A 32 -16.21 -9.97 32.76
N TYR A 33 -16.14 -8.66 32.90
CA TYR A 33 -16.62 -7.71 31.90
C TYR A 33 -15.43 -7.09 31.20
N GLY A 34 -15.42 -7.17 29.87
CA GLY A 34 -14.44 -6.51 29.03
C GLY A 34 -15.10 -5.43 28.16
N ASN A 35 -14.39 -4.36 27.89
CA ASN A 35 -14.83 -3.31 26.98
C ASN A 35 -14.03 -3.38 25.70
N VAL A 36 -14.69 -3.45 24.56
CA VAL A 36 -14.09 -3.32 23.23
C VAL A 36 -14.55 -2.01 22.65
N ARG A 37 -13.57 -1.14 22.31
CA ARG A 37 -13.84 0.15 21.69
C ARG A 37 -13.65 0.04 20.20
N PHE A 38 -14.66 0.44 19.45
CA PHE A 38 -14.61 0.56 18.01
C PHE A 38 -14.47 2.04 17.66
N HIS A 39 -13.55 2.35 16.79
CA HIS A 39 -13.43 3.67 16.20
C HIS A 39 -13.27 3.53 14.70
N GLY A 40 -13.74 4.51 13.96
CA GLY A 40 -13.64 4.53 12.51
C GLY A 40 -13.98 5.93 12.01
N ARG A 41 -13.75 6.13 10.73
CA ARG A 41 -14.14 7.35 10.04
C ARG A 41 -15.00 6.97 8.85
N VAL A 42 -16.13 7.65 8.73
CA VAL A 42 -16.94 7.61 7.51
C VAL A 42 -16.66 8.90 6.76
N PHE A 43 -16.28 8.78 5.51
CA PHE A 43 -16.07 9.93 4.62
C PHE A 43 -16.78 9.67 3.29
N VAL A 44 -17.14 10.75 2.63
CA VAL A 44 -17.73 10.67 1.29
C VAL A 44 -16.57 10.54 0.31
N SER A 45 -16.42 9.34 -0.27
CA SER A 45 -15.54 9.13 -1.42
C SER A 45 -16.41 8.96 -2.66
N PRO A 46 -16.17 9.72 -3.73
CA PRO A 46 -16.95 9.57 -4.96
C PRO A 46 -16.69 8.24 -5.66
N CYS A 47 -15.53 7.61 -5.44
CA CYS A 47 -15.15 6.31 -5.96
C CYS A 47 -14.40 5.51 -4.89
N VAL A 48 -14.38 4.19 -5.05
CA VAL A 48 -13.56 3.28 -4.23
C VAL A 48 -12.43 2.74 -5.09
N LEU A 49 -11.19 2.95 -4.66
CA LEU A 49 -10.05 2.29 -5.30
C LEU A 49 -10.16 0.79 -5.08
N ASP A 50 -10.16 0.02 -6.16
CA ASP A 50 -10.24 -1.44 -6.11
C ASP A 50 -9.10 -2.04 -5.26
N MET A 51 -9.38 -3.16 -4.60
CA MET A 51 -8.41 -3.83 -3.72
C MET A 51 -7.13 -4.22 -4.47
N ALA A 52 -7.27 -4.74 -5.70
CA ALA A 52 -6.13 -5.11 -6.53
C ALA A 52 -5.31 -3.88 -6.98
N SER A 53 -5.91 -2.69 -6.93
CA SER A 53 -5.23 -1.43 -7.28
C SER A 53 -4.59 -0.71 -6.10
N ARG A 54 -4.86 -1.16 -4.86
CA ARG A 54 -4.28 -0.57 -3.65
C ARG A 54 -2.86 -1.00 -3.39
N ASP A 55 -2.54 -2.22 -3.78
CA ASP A 55 -1.21 -2.80 -3.64
C ASP A 55 -0.94 -3.68 -4.86
N GLN A 56 -0.08 -3.20 -5.75
CA GLN A 56 0.25 -3.87 -7.00
C GLN A 56 1.75 -4.06 -7.10
N THR A 57 2.16 -5.22 -7.55
CA THR A 57 3.53 -5.46 -7.97
C THR A 57 3.56 -5.46 -9.50
N ILE A 58 4.34 -4.54 -10.08
CA ILE A 58 4.50 -4.40 -11.52
C ILE A 58 5.87 -4.98 -11.89
N ASP A 59 5.84 -6.02 -12.68
CA ASP A 59 7.05 -6.63 -13.25
C ASP A 59 7.45 -5.87 -14.52
N LEU A 60 8.64 -5.29 -14.52
CA LEU A 60 9.21 -4.60 -15.69
C LEU A 60 9.95 -5.57 -16.63
N GLY A 61 10.01 -6.85 -16.27
CA GLY A 61 10.64 -7.92 -17.05
C GLY A 61 12.16 -7.87 -17.06
N ASP A 62 12.75 -8.72 -17.89
CA ASP A 62 14.20 -8.79 -18.09
C ASP A 62 14.66 -7.70 -19.04
N ILE A 63 15.51 -6.81 -18.54
CA ILE A 63 15.98 -5.63 -19.27
C ILE A 63 17.48 -5.78 -19.53
N SER A 64 17.88 -5.82 -20.79
CA SER A 64 19.30 -5.85 -21.15
C SER A 64 19.98 -4.51 -20.91
N THR A 65 21.16 -4.51 -20.27
CA THR A 65 21.97 -3.30 -20.07
C THR A 65 22.40 -2.65 -21.38
N SER A 66 22.51 -3.42 -22.48
CA SER A 66 22.82 -2.90 -23.82
C SER A 66 21.80 -1.92 -24.38
N ARG A 67 20.61 -1.85 -23.76
CA ARG A 67 19.56 -0.90 -24.12
C ARG A 67 19.87 0.52 -23.68
N PHE A 68 20.68 0.66 -22.64
CA PHE A 68 21.04 1.93 -22.04
C PHE A 68 22.39 2.43 -22.56
N ARG A 69 22.37 3.19 -23.63
CA ARG A 69 23.57 3.74 -24.29
C ARG A 69 23.88 5.17 -23.88
N GLN A 70 22.86 5.89 -23.44
CA GLN A 70 22.93 7.27 -23.01
C GLN A 70 21.90 7.56 -21.91
N GLY A 71 22.09 8.66 -21.20
CA GLY A 71 21.08 9.11 -20.24
C GLY A 71 19.75 9.38 -20.91
N GLY A 72 18.66 8.93 -20.27
CA GLY A 72 17.31 9.06 -20.80
C GLY A 72 16.84 7.86 -21.64
N ASP A 73 17.72 6.89 -21.94
CA ASP A 73 17.29 5.65 -22.57
C ASP A 73 16.39 4.86 -21.63
N ARG A 74 15.36 4.20 -22.21
CA ARG A 74 14.30 3.53 -21.45
C ARG A 74 14.14 2.08 -21.85
N SER A 75 13.70 1.28 -20.87
CA SER A 75 13.13 -0.04 -21.15
C SER A 75 11.80 0.09 -21.91
N ASP A 76 11.28 -1.03 -22.38
CA ASP A 76 9.91 -1.06 -22.87
C ASP A 76 8.97 -0.71 -21.73
N PRO A 77 8.02 0.21 -21.96
CA PRO A 77 7.11 0.61 -20.90
C PRO A 77 6.04 -0.46 -20.65
N VAL A 78 5.74 -0.68 -19.38
CA VAL A 78 4.70 -1.61 -18.91
C VAL A 78 3.47 -0.78 -18.51
N LEU A 79 2.28 -1.23 -18.93
CA LEU A 79 1.03 -0.59 -18.58
C LEU A 79 0.65 -0.90 -17.13
N VAL A 80 0.35 0.14 -16.39
CA VAL A 80 -0.21 0.08 -15.03
C VAL A 80 -1.65 0.57 -15.08
N THR A 81 -2.56 -0.18 -14.49
CA THR A 81 -3.98 0.16 -14.47
C THR A 81 -4.47 0.26 -13.02
N LEU A 82 -5.15 1.37 -12.72
CA LEU A 82 -5.86 1.57 -11.46
C LEU A 82 -7.36 1.50 -11.71
N TYR A 83 -8.03 0.59 -11.05
CA TYR A 83 -9.47 0.44 -11.10
C TYR A 83 -10.15 1.21 -9.97
N LEU A 84 -11.16 1.97 -10.33
CA LEU A 84 -11.99 2.77 -9.44
C LEU A 84 -13.43 2.30 -9.59
N ASN A 85 -14.02 1.81 -8.52
CA ASN A 85 -15.35 1.20 -8.52
C ASN A 85 -16.39 2.14 -7.92
N GLY A 86 -17.60 2.06 -8.44
CA GLY A 86 -18.79 2.70 -7.90
C GLY A 86 -18.69 4.22 -7.84
N CYS A 87 -18.11 4.86 -8.83
CA CYS A 87 -18.02 6.31 -8.89
C CYS A 87 -19.42 6.95 -8.92
N LEU A 88 -19.68 7.83 -7.97
CA LEU A 88 -20.97 8.49 -7.82
C LEU A 88 -21.12 9.64 -8.84
N LYS A 89 -22.34 9.90 -9.28
CA LYS A 89 -22.67 11.14 -9.98
C LYS A 89 -22.34 12.32 -9.04
N GLY A 90 -21.60 13.31 -9.51
CA GLY A 90 -21.19 14.41 -8.69
C GLY A 90 -21.51 15.77 -9.33
N SER A 91 -21.95 16.72 -8.53
CA SER A 91 -21.77 18.14 -8.83
C SER A 91 -20.28 18.42 -8.66
N GLY A 92 -19.52 18.51 -9.74
CA GLY A 92 -18.12 18.91 -9.69
C GLY A 92 -18.02 20.32 -9.10
N HIS A 93 -17.16 20.51 -8.11
CA HIS A 93 -16.70 21.83 -7.79
C HIS A 93 -15.91 22.36 -8.98
N THR A 94 -16.12 23.60 -9.32
CA THR A 94 -15.52 24.25 -10.48
C THR A 94 -14.00 24.16 -10.46
N LEU A 95 -13.38 23.79 -11.58
CA LEU A 95 -11.93 23.74 -11.82
C LEU A 95 -11.17 25.05 -11.58
N ARG A 96 -11.83 26.07 -11.03
CA ARG A 96 -11.24 27.40 -10.78
C ARG A 96 -10.15 27.41 -9.69
N ASP A 97 -10.08 26.36 -8.87
CA ASP A 97 -9.21 26.37 -7.68
C ASP A 97 -7.92 25.53 -7.85
N PHE A 98 -7.53 25.19 -9.07
CA PHE A 98 -6.26 24.52 -9.29
C PHE A 98 -5.10 25.52 -9.32
N PRO A 99 -4.19 25.51 -8.34
CA PRO A 99 -2.97 26.28 -8.43
C PRO A 99 -2.09 25.67 -9.56
N GLY A 100 -1.88 26.43 -10.62
CA GLY A 100 -0.97 26.07 -11.70
C GLY A 100 -1.56 25.90 -13.09
N GLN A 101 -2.86 26.14 -13.29
CA GLN A 101 -3.42 26.19 -14.63
C GLN A 101 -3.22 27.57 -15.26
N THR A 102 -2.34 27.64 -16.23
CA THR A 102 -2.28 28.77 -17.16
C THR A 102 -3.50 28.71 -18.08
N SER A 103 -4.00 29.88 -18.45
CA SER A 103 -5.28 30.17 -19.14
C SER A 103 -5.45 29.61 -20.54
N GLU A 104 -4.64 28.64 -20.97
CA GLU A 104 -4.66 28.09 -22.32
C GLU A 104 -5.35 26.73 -22.45
N MET A 105 -6.10 26.29 -21.45
CA MET A 105 -6.94 25.09 -21.64
C MET A 105 -8.28 25.51 -22.25
N PRO A 106 -8.72 24.84 -23.35
CA PRO A 106 -10.05 25.07 -23.88
C PRO A 106 -11.07 24.86 -22.77
N GLU A 107 -12.02 25.75 -22.70
CA GLU A 107 -13.17 25.75 -21.81
C GLU A 107 -13.84 24.36 -21.86
N LEU A 108 -13.42 23.46 -20.99
CA LEU A 108 -14.08 22.18 -20.82
C LEU A 108 -15.44 22.48 -20.18
N ALA A 109 -16.50 22.31 -20.97
CA ALA A 109 -17.84 22.36 -20.48
C ALA A 109 -18.00 21.41 -19.30
N TYR A 110 -18.17 21.96 -18.11
CA TYR A 110 -18.31 21.21 -16.87
C TYR A 110 -19.58 20.36 -16.90
N SER A 111 -19.40 19.06 -16.86
CA SER A 111 -20.50 18.15 -16.63
C SER A 111 -20.81 18.14 -15.14
N THR A 112 -22.02 18.46 -14.75
CA THR A 112 -22.53 18.26 -13.37
C THR A 112 -22.62 16.78 -12.99
N VAL A 113 -22.25 15.88 -13.91
CA VAL A 113 -22.37 14.43 -13.78
C VAL A 113 -21.00 13.76 -13.55
N GLU A 114 -19.92 14.40 -13.97
CA GLU A 114 -18.57 13.84 -13.94
C GLU A 114 -17.74 14.48 -12.83
N ARG A 115 -16.92 13.67 -12.16
CA ARG A 115 -15.98 14.14 -11.16
C ARG A 115 -14.57 14.08 -11.68
N GLY A 116 -13.81 15.13 -11.37
CA GLY A 116 -12.38 15.13 -11.59
C GLY A 116 -11.63 14.41 -10.46
N VAL A 117 -10.60 13.70 -10.82
CA VAL A 117 -9.60 13.19 -9.87
C VAL A 117 -8.22 13.68 -10.28
N SER A 118 -7.51 14.20 -9.34
CA SER A 118 -6.08 14.50 -9.45
C SER A 118 -5.30 13.37 -8.81
N MET A 119 -4.19 12.99 -9.42
CA MET A 119 -3.33 11.92 -8.91
C MET A 119 -1.91 12.45 -8.69
N THR A 120 -1.38 12.21 -7.51
CA THR A 120 0.03 12.48 -7.19
C THR A 120 0.78 11.17 -7.05
N MET A 121 1.83 10.98 -7.86
CA MET A 121 2.76 9.86 -7.79
C MET A 121 3.88 10.23 -6.81
N MET A 122 3.83 9.68 -5.59
CA MET A 122 4.80 9.98 -4.54
C MET A 122 5.90 8.92 -4.51
N ALA A 123 7.14 9.32 -4.70
CA ALA A 123 8.30 8.47 -4.60
C ALA A 123 9.51 9.24 -4.06
N GLU A 124 10.46 8.51 -3.50
CA GLU A 124 11.80 9.04 -3.27
C GLU A 124 12.47 9.24 -4.63
N GLY A 125 12.92 10.44 -4.91
CA GLY A 125 13.63 10.74 -6.16
C GLY A 125 14.99 10.05 -6.20
N ALA A 126 15.42 9.64 -7.38
CA ALA A 126 16.76 9.13 -7.55
C ALA A 126 17.80 10.24 -7.35
N PRO A 127 18.99 9.93 -6.82
CA PRO A 127 19.99 10.95 -6.48
C PRO A 127 20.41 11.83 -7.67
N GLU A 128 20.50 11.23 -8.85
CA GLU A 128 20.95 11.90 -10.08
C GLU A 128 19.82 12.60 -10.83
N ASN A 129 18.58 12.17 -10.60
CA ASN A 129 17.41 12.74 -11.26
C ASN A 129 16.16 12.55 -10.39
N SER A 130 15.70 13.63 -9.77
CA SER A 130 14.54 13.62 -8.85
C SER A 130 13.20 13.29 -9.53
N ASP A 131 13.13 13.39 -10.87
CA ASP A 131 11.94 12.99 -11.65
C ASP A 131 11.87 11.48 -11.88
N LEU A 132 12.89 10.74 -11.48
CA LEU A 132 12.91 9.28 -11.52
C LEU A 132 12.71 8.70 -10.12
N GLY A 133 11.84 7.74 -9.98
CA GLY A 133 11.68 7.01 -8.73
C GLY A 133 12.93 6.21 -8.39
N ARG A 134 13.40 6.37 -7.15
CA ARG A 134 14.56 5.64 -6.65
C ARG A 134 14.31 4.15 -6.66
N ILE A 135 15.29 3.40 -7.13
CA ILE A 135 15.34 1.94 -7.02
C ILE A 135 16.34 1.53 -5.94
N ARG A 136 16.14 0.32 -5.41
CA ARG A 136 17.02 -0.36 -4.45
C ARG A 136 17.36 -1.73 -4.99
N GLY A 137 18.52 -2.23 -4.64
CA GLY A 137 19.05 -3.51 -5.11
C GLY A 137 20.45 -3.34 -5.68
N ASP A 138 20.82 -4.15 -6.68
CA ASP A 138 22.16 -4.18 -7.26
C ASP A 138 22.29 -3.26 -8.47
N VAL A 139 21.18 -2.93 -9.13
CA VAL A 139 21.16 -2.02 -10.28
C VAL A 139 21.53 -0.60 -9.86
N ARG A 140 22.45 0.00 -10.58
CA ARG A 140 22.89 1.41 -10.46
C ARG A 140 22.74 2.11 -11.80
N GLY A 141 22.66 3.42 -11.79
CA GLY A 141 22.63 4.23 -13.00
C GLY A 141 21.23 4.35 -13.64
N ALA A 142 20.18 3.90 -12.97
CA ALA A 142 18.82 3.97 -13.48
C ALA A 142 17.78 4.24 -12.37
N GLY A 143 16.57 4.61 -12.78
CA GLY A 143 15.42 4.81 -11.90
C GLY A 143 14.09 4.55 -12.61
N ILE A 144 12.99 4.53 -11.86
CA ILE A 144 11.67 4.30 -12.41
C ILE A 144 11.12 5.59 -13.03
N ARG A 145 10.79 5.52 -14.31
CA ARG A 145 10.09 6.58 -15.04
C ARG A 145 8.61 6.26 -15.13
N LEU A 146 7.79 7.25 -14.84
CA LEU A 146 6.35 7.17 -15.04
C LEU A 146 5.95 8.06 -16.22
N LEU A 147 5.04 7.57 -17.03
CA LEU A 147 4.57 8.22 -18.25
C LEU A 147 3.07 8.10 -18.37
N THR A 148 2.45 9.07 -19.01
CA THR A 148 1.06 8.93 -19.47
C THR A 148 0.98 7.89 -20.61
N GLU A 149 -0.22 7.43 -20.96
CA GLU A 149 -0.44 6.56 -22.13
C GLU A 149 0.10 7.18 -23.43
N ARG A 150 0.12 8.52 -23.51
CA ARG A 150 0.70 9.27 -24.64
C ARG A 150 2.21 9.45 -24.52
N LYS A 151 2.86 8.72 -23.58
CA LYS A 151 4.31 8.78 -23.33
C LYS A 151 4.83 10.17 -22.87
N GLN A 152 3.94 11.02 -22.35
CA GLN A 152 4.35 12.28 -21.72
C GLN A 152 4.86 11.99 -20.31
N LEU A 153 5.80 12.80 -19.84
CA LEU A 153 6.39 12.63 -18.51
C LEU A 153 5.35 12.90 -17.41
N ILE A 154 5.36 12.04 -16.41
CA ILE A 154 4.69 12.25 -15.14
C ILE A 154 5.74 12.65 -14.12
N HIS A 155 5.63 13.85 -13.56
CA HIS A 155 6.52 14.34 -12.52
C HIS A 155 6.17 13.76 -11.17
N LEU A 156 7.18 13.28 -10.44
CA LEU A 156 6.98 12.75 -9.10
C LEU A 156 6.67 13.87 -8.11
N ASN A 157 5.91 13.51 -7.07
CA ASN A 157 5.57 14.39 -5.95
C ASN A 157 4.83 15.69 -6.34
N GLN A 158 4.27 15.71 -7.54
CA GLN A 158 3.45 16.82 -8.03
C GLN A 158 2.08 16.30 -8.46
N PRO A 159 0.99 17.05 -8.20
CA PRO A 159 -0.32 16.71 -8.71
C PRO A 159 -0.31 16.65 -10.24
N GLN A 160 -0.82 15.55 -10.78
CA GLN A 160 -0.94 15.37 -12.21
C GLN A 160 -2.30 15.88 -12.67
N ARG A 161 -2.42 15.99 -14.01
CA ARG A 161 -3.67 16.41 -14.65
C ARG A 161 -4.84 15.59 -14.14
N MET A 162 -5.95 16.27 -14.04
CA MET A 162 -7.21 15.69 -13.67
C MET A 162 -7.69 14.65 -14.67
N TRP A 163 -8.11 13.49 -14.18
CA TRP A 163 -8.91 12.53 -14.92
C TRP A 163 -10.38 12.80 -14.65
N ILE A 164 -11.17 12.78 -15.69
CA ILE A 164 -12.63 12.88 -15.58
C ILE A 164 -13.18 11.47 -15.41
N LEU A 165 -13.88 11.25 -14.31
CA LEU A 165 -14.48 9.96 -13.98
C LEU A 165 -15.95 9.95 -14.36
N LYS A 166 -16.39 8.89 -15.02
CA LYS A 166 -17.79 8.62 -15.31
C LYS A 166 -18.47 7.97 -14.11
N PRO A 167 -19.79 8.10 -13.95
CA PRO A 167 -20.53 7.28 -13.00
C PRO A 167 -20.34 5.78 -13.26
N GLY A 168 -20.17 5.00 -12.18
CA GLY A 168 -19.86 3.57 -12.26
C GLY A 168 -18.36 3.29 -12.18
N ASP A 169 -17.90 2.27 -12.87
CA ASP A 169 -16.52 1.82 -12.78
C ASP A 169 -15.64 2.54 -13.79
N ASN A 170 -14.43 2.87 -13.37
CA ASN A 170 -13.43 3.58 -14.17
C ASN A 170 -12.08 2.89 -14.08
N ALA A 171 -11.22 3.16 -15.05
CA ALA A 171 -9.82 2.76 -15.04
C ALA A 171 -8.93 3.95 -15.40
N ILE A 172 -7.86 4.14 -14.63
CA ILE A 172 -6.80 5.11 -14.92
C ILE A 172 -5.57 4.34 -15.37
N HIS A 173 -5.02 4.72 -16.50
CA HIS A 173 -3.87 4.06 -17.10
C HIS A 173 -2.65 4.99 -17.11
N PHE A 174 -1.49 4.40 -16.81
CA PHE A 174 -0.20 5.04 -16.99
C PHE A 174 0.86 3.97 -17.30
N LEU A 175 2.05 4.40 -17.69
CA LEU A 175 3.14 3.52 -18.07
C LEU A 175 4.29 3.67 -17.07
N ALA A 176 4.95 2.54 -16.77
CA ALA A 176 6.18 2.50 -15.99
C ALA A 176 7.31 1.91 -16.82
N ALA A 177 8.50 2.47 -16.72
CA ALA A 177 9.71 2.01 -17.39
C ALA A 177 10.93 2.24 -16.50
N LEU A 178 12.01 1.50 -16.74
CA LEU A 178 13.32 1.81 -16.20
C LEU A 178 14.00 2.82 -17.14
N GLU A 179 14.52 3.92 -16.60
CA GLU A 179 15.24 4.96 -17.37
C GLU A 179 16.64 5.15 -16.81
N SER A 180 17.63 5.23 -17.67
CA SER A 180 19.02 5.46 -17.28
C SER A 180 19.32 6.93 -16.99
N PHE A 181 20.22 7.18 -16.02
CA PHE A 181 20.78 8.52 -15.77
C PHE A 181 21.94 8.84 -16.72
N GLY A 182 22.65 7.81 -17.20
CA GLY A 182 23.86 7.93 -18.00
C GLY A 182 24.09 6.70 -18.86
N ARG A 183 25.37 6.46 -19.20
CA ARG A 183 25.75 5.37 -20.09
C ARG A 183 25.93 4.02 -19.38
N GLU A 184 26.15 4.04 -18.08
CA GLU A 184 26.45 2.84 -17.30
C GLU A 184 25.28 2.47 -16.42
N VAL A 185 24.59 1.41 -16.78
CA VAL A 185 23.60 0.76 -15.94
C VAL A 185 24.15 -0.62 -15.57
N THR A 186 24.27 -0.89 -14.27
CA THR A 186 24.77 -2.19 -13.80
C THR A 186 23.69 -3.24 -13.90
N ALA A 187 24.09 -4.50 -14.15
CA ALA A 187 23.19 -5.64 -14.09
C ALA A 187 22.88 -6.01 -12.62
N GLY A 188 21.73 -6.60 -12.39
CA GLY A 188 21.30 -7.06 -11.07
C GLY A 188 19.79 -6.99 -10.90
N GLU A 189 19.34 -7.29 -9.70
CA GLU A 189 17.94 -7.16 -9.31
C GLU A 189 17.68 -5.78 -8.73
N PHE A 190 16.46 -5.30 -8.92
CA PHE A 190 16.01 -4.04 -8.32
C PHE A 190 14.56 -4.10 -7.90
N ASN A 191 14.22 -3.23 -6.98
CA ASN A 191 12.86 -2.93 -6.59
C ASN A 191 12.72 -1.42 -6.39
N GLY A 192 11.50 -0.93 -6.54
CA GLY A 192 11.18 0.48 -6.31
C GLY A 192 9.76 0.61 -5.79
N LEU A 193 9.47 1.71 -5.13
CA LEU A 193 8.16 1.98 -4.57
C LEU A 193 7.66 3.35 -5.01
N VAL A 194 6.48 3.36 -5.59
CA VAL A 194 5.70 4.57 -5.87
C VAL A 194 4.38 4.47 -5.14
N ARG A 195 4.04 5.48 -4.36
CA ARG A 195 2.76 5.61 -3.69
C ARG A 195 1.85 6.52 -4.49
N LEU A 196 0.59 6.16 -4.54
CA LEU A 196 -0.42 6.94 -5.26
C LEU A 196 -1.31 7.67 -4.26
N LYS A 197 -1.52 8.97 -4.49
CA LYS A 197 -2.50 9.78 -3.78
C LYS A 197 -3.55 10.24 -4.78
N LEU A 198 -4.80 9.90 -4.56
CA LEU A 198 -5.94 10.34 -5.34
C LEU A 198 -6.69 11.42 -4.58
N GLU A 199 -6.95 12.54 -5.22
CA GLU A 199 -7.72 13.67 -4.67
C GLU A 199 -8.90 13.95 -5.59
N TYR A 200 -10.10 13.84 -5.04
CA TYR A 200 -11.33 14.09 -5.76
C TYR A 200 -11.71 15.56 -5.64
N LEU A 201 -12.17 16.12 -6.75
CA LEU A 201 -12.43 17.55 -6.92
C LEU A 201 -13.90 17.84 -7.10
#